data_76d183a183e5e97b8e2af70a56c5094c
#
_entry.id   76d183a183e5e97b8e2af70a56c5094c
#
_cell.length_a   1.000
_cell.length_b   1.000
_cell.length_c   1.000
_cell.angle_alpha   90.00
_cell.angle_beta   90.00
_cell.angle_gamma   90.00
#
_symmetry.space_group_name_H-M   'P 1'
#
loop_
_entity.id
_entity.type
_entity.pdbx_description
1 polymer ?
#
loop_
_entity_poly.entity_id
_entity_poly.type
_entity_poly.pdbx_seq_one_letter_code
_entity_poly.pdbx_strand_id
1 'polypeptide(L)'
;MAPTVSLLYSAVEENRLRLASIVSRMTHRELYDKGSQTKNSTAQLLQHIANVDIRWVWRIKENRVPDHIDDIYGPMTDESGRLPEPKNQPGLEELLTRHQHVVNELKSVCKTLTENDLHQTLSYEGDKATVRWGIWHMADHNRYHQAHIETLKKEWKQDIIKNAR
;
A
#
# COMPACT_ATOMS: atom_id res chain seq x y z
N MET A 1 3.23 -19.00 13.07
CA MET A 1 3.56 -17.62 13.44
C MET A 1 3.53 -17.47 14.94
N ALA A 2 4.47 -16.75 15.51
CA ALA A 2 4.43 -16.34 16.90
C ALA A 2 3.20 -15.47 17.18
N PRO A 3 2.63 -15.41 18.39
CA PRO A 3 1.35 -14.75 18.65
C PRO A 3 1.32 -13.27 18.26
N THR A 4 2.34 -12.47 18.62
CA THR A 4 2.38 -11.05 18.27
C THR A 4 2.60 -10.86 16.76
N VAL A 5 3.43 -11.68 16.12
CA VAL A 5 3.62 -11.68 14.64
C VAL A 5 2.30 -11.96 13.94
N SER A 6 1.54 -12.96 14.42
CA SER A 6 0.23 -13.30 13.86
C SER A 6 -0.77 -12.15 13.98
N LEU A 7 -0.81 -11.46 15.11
CA LEU A 7 -1.68 -10.30 15.32
C LEU A 7 -1.34 -9.15 14.36
N LEU A 8 -0.04 -8.82 14.23
CA LEU A 8 0.42 -7.77 13.32
C LEU A 8 0.13 -8.11 11.86
N TYR A 9 0.42 -9.35 11.44
CA TYR A 9 0.11 -9.83 10.10
C TYR A 9 -1.40 -9.74 9.80
N SER A 10 -2.25 -10.17 10.74
CA SER A 10 -3.71 -10.11 10.58
C SER A 10 -4.21 -8.68 10.37
N ALA A 11 -3.60 -7.69 11.02
CA ALA A 11 -3.96 -6.28 10.82
C ALA A 11 -3.64 -5.82 9.38
N VAL A 12 -2.52 -6.24 8.81
CA VAL A 12 -2.16 -5.93 7.40
C VAL A 12 -3.12 -6.64 6.44
N GLU A 13 -3.38 -7.94 6.65
CA GLU A 13 -4.27 -8.75 5.82
C GLU A 13 -5.70 -8.17 5.80
N GLU A 14 -6.23 -7.84 6.96
CA GLU A 14 -7.57 -7.24 7.11
C GLU A 14 -7.67 -5.88 6.41
N ASN A 15 -6.64 -5.03 6.52
CA ASN A 15 -6.60 -3.76 5.81
C ASN A 15 -6.57 -3.95 4.29
N ARG A 16 -5.86 -4.96 3.79
CA ARG A 16 -5.89 -5.28 2.36
C ARG A 16 -7.29 -5.72 1.89
N LEU A 17 -7.97 -6.58 2.65
CA LEU A 17 -9.33 -7.02 2.33
C LEU A 17 -10.29 -5.82 2.29
N ARG A 18 -10.19 -4.93 3.27
CA ARG A 18 -10.96 -3.69 3.33
C ARG A 18 -10.67 -2.78 2.14
N LEU A 19 -9.39 -2.58 1.80
CA LEU A 19 -8.98 -1.78 0.65
C LEU A 19 -9.60 -2.33 -0.64
N ALA A 20 -9.50 -3.64 -0.88
CA ALA A 20 -10.10 -4.30 -2.03
C ALA A 20 -11.63 -4.10 -2.08
N SER A 21 -12.31 -4.17 -0.93
CA SER A 21 -13.75 -3.89 -0.83
C SER A 21 -14.08 -2.42 -1.17
N ILE A 22 -13.28 -1.46 -0.65
CA ILE A 22 -13.47 -0.03 -0.93
C ILE A 22 -13.43 0.26 -2.42
N VAL A 23 -12.51 -0.35 -3.17
CA VAL A 23 -12.28 -0.07 -4.59
C VAL A 23 -12.97 -1.03 -5.56
N SER A 24 -13.63 -2.09 -5.08
CA SER A 24 -14.14 -3.24 -5.86
C SER A 24 -15.02 -2.91 -7.07
N ARG A 25 -15.66 -1.75 -7.08
CA ARG A 25 -16.58 -1.33 -8.16
C ARG A 25 -16.11 -0.07 -8.89
N MET A 26 -14.85 0.34 -8.70
CA MET A 26 -14.31 1.50 -9.38
C MET A 26 -14.13 1.21 -10.87
N THR A 27 -14.64 2.10 -11.70
CA THR A 27 -14.35 2.12 -13.13
C THR A 27 -12.92 2.60 -13.37
N HIS A 28 -12.36 2.36 -14.56
CA HIS A 28 -11.03 2.86 -14.92
C HIS A 28 -10.95 4.39 -14.81
N ARG A 29 -12.01 5.11 -15.18
CA ARG A 29 -12.09 6.56 -15.04
C ARG A 29 -11.98 7.00 -13.58
N GLU A 30 -12.78 6.42 -12.67
CA GLU A 30 -12.73 6.72 -11.23
C GLU A 30 -11.36 6.40 -10.62
N LEU A 31 -10.71 5.34 -11.10
CA LEU A 31 -9.41 4.91 -10.64
C LEU A 31 -8.31 5.95 -10.88
N TYR A 32 -8.39 6.69 -12.00
CA TYR A 32 -7.39 7.67 -12.44
C TYR A 32 -7.80 9.14 -12.25
N ASP A 33 -9.04 9.41 -11.83
CA ASP A 33 -9.49 10.76 -11.49
C ASP A 33 -8.85 11.21 -10.17
N LYS A 34 -8.31 12.43 -10.15
CA LYS A 34 -7.63 13.00 -8.97
C LYS A 34 -8.56 13.74 -8.00
N GLY A 35 -9.82 13.95 -8.42
CA GLY A 35 -10.72 14.79 -7.65
C GLY A 35 -10.27 16.25 -7.55
N SER A 36 -11.07 17.08 -6.91
CA SER A 36 -10.81 18.51 -6.75
C SER A 36 -9.99 18.86 -5.51
N GLN A 37 -10.08 18.04 -4.45
CA GLN A 37 -9.44 18.28 -3.15
C GLN A 37 -8.18 17.44 -2.93
N THR A 38 -7.97 16.39 -3.73
CA THR A 38 -6.79 15.53 -3.62
C THR A 38 -5.86 15.73 -4.80
N LYS A 39 -4.55 15.58 -4.54
CA LYS A 39 -3.52 15.70 -5.59
C LYS A 39 -3.22 14.37 -6.28
N ASN A 40 -3.73 13.27 -5.73
CA ASN A 40 -3.43 11.91 -6.16
C ASN A 40 -4.70 11.18 -6.55
N SER A 41 -4.62 10.34 -7.57
CA SER A 41 -5.67 9.41 -7.96
C SER A 41 -5.67 8.16 -7.07
N THR A 42 -6.75 7.40 -7.10
CA THR A 42 -6.81 6.08 -6.43
C THR A 42 -5.73 5.14 -6.95
N ALA A 43 -5.45 5.14 -8.26
CA ALA A 43 -4.38 4.31 -8.86
C ALA A 43 -3.00 4.65 -8.30
N GLN A 44 -2.68 5.96 -8.15
CA GLN A 44 -1.43 6.39 -7.52
C GLN A 44 -1.33 5.93 -6.07
N LEU A 45 -2.42 6.04 -5.31
CA LEU A 45 -2.46 5.60 -3.91
C LEU A 45 -2.32 4.07 -3.79
N LEU A 46 -2.99 3.30 -4.64
CA LEU A 46 -2.84 1.83 -4.66
C LEU A 46 -1.40 1.42 -4.99
N GLN A 47 -0.79 2.03 -6.03
CA GLN A 47 0.61 1.75 -6.36
C GLN A 47 1.53 2.11 -5.19
N HIS A 48 1.36 3.27 -4.57
CA HIS A 48 2.17 3.74 -3.46
C HIS A 48 2.09 2.79 -2.24
N ILE A 49 0.88 2.38 -1.85
CA ILE A 49 0.69 1.43 -0.74
C ILE A 49 1.45 0.14 -1.04
N ALA A 50 1.26 -0.45 -2.22
CA ALA A 50 1.94 -1.70 -2.58
C ALA A 50 3.47 -1.55 -2.62
N ASN A 51 3.99 -0.41 -3.09
CA ASN A 51 5.42 -0.12 -3.10
C ASN A 51 5.99 0.00 -1.68
N VAL A 52 5.34 0.77 -0.80
CA VAL A 52 5.79 0.91 0.61
C VAL A 52 5.80 -0.45 1.29
N ASP A 53 4.73 -1.22 1.12
CA ASP A 53 4.56 -2.51 1.79
C ASP A 53 5.60 -3.54 1.30
N ILE A 54 5.85 -3.65 -0.01
CA ILE A 54 6.85 -4.60 -0.53
C ILE A 54 8.28 -4.22 -0.08
N ARG A 55 8.58 -2.93 0.03
CA ARG A 55 9.86 -2.47 0.56
C ARG A 55 10.05 -2.86 2.03
N TRP A 56 9.00 -2.82 2.84
CA TRP A 56 9.03 -3.31 4.21
C TRP A 56 9.24 -4.82 4.27
N VAL A 57 8.58 -5.59 3.42
CA VAL A 57 8.81 -7.04 3.31
C VAL A 57 10.27 -7.36 3.05
N TRP A 58 10.90 -6.67 2.09
CA TRP A 58 12.32 -6.88 1.75
C TRP A 58 13.27 -6.43 2.86
N ARG A 59 12.98 -5.30 3.53
CA ARG A 59 13.77 -4.89 4.69
C ARG A 59 13.74 -5.94 5.81
N ILE A 60 12.57 -6.48 6.10
CA ILE A 60 12.41 -7.52 7.13
C ILE A 60 13.14 -8.81 6.71
N LYS A 61 13.08 -9.17 5.45
CA LYS A 61 13.66 -10.39 4.90
C LYS A 61 15.20 -10.35 4.77
N GLU A 62 15.74 -9.24 4.27
CA GLU A 62 17.14 -9.13 3.85
C GLU A 62 17.85 -7.86 4.36
N ASN A 63 17.21 -7.04 5.17
CA ASN A 63 17.67 -5.73 5.63
C ASN A 63 18.06 -4.77 4.47
N ARG A 64 17.52 -4.98 3.29
CA ARG A 64 17.71 -4.13 2.11
C ARG A 64 16.51 -4.21 1.17
N VAL A 65 16.38 -3.23 0.29
CA VAL A 65 15.39 -3.21 -0.79
C VAL A 65 16.11 -3.45 -2.12
N PRO A 66 15.74 -4.47 -2.90
CA PRO A 66 16.32 -4.69 -4.23
C PRO A 66 15.96 -3.58 -5.22
N ASP A 67 16.88 -3.26 -6.14
CA ASP A 67 16.68 -2.17 -7.13
C ASP A 67 15.52 -2.44 -8.10
N HIS A 68 15.24 -3.69 -8.43
CA HIS A 68 14.16 -4.08 -9.35
C HIS A 68 12.74 -3.85 -8.79
N ILE A 69 12.60 -3.51 -7.52
CA ILE A 69 11.27 -3.22 -6.93
C ILE A 69 10.59 -2.07 -7.67
N ASP A 70 11.33 -1.04 -8.06
CA ASP A 70 10.78 0.10 -8.78
C ASP A 70 10.32 -0.24 -10.20
N ASP A 71 10.87 -1.29 -10.81
CA ASP A 71 10.42 -1.76 -12.14
C ASP A 71 9.01 -2.36 -12.09
N ILE A 72 8.66 -2.99 -10.96
CA ILE A 72 7.38 -3.71 -10.77
C ILE A 72 6.34 -2.82 -10.11
N TYR A 73 6.73 -2.09 -9.05
CA TYR A 73 5.82 -1.32 -8.19
C TYR A 73 5.87 0.19 -8.46
N GLY A 74 6.71 0.64 -9.39
CA GLY A 74 6.98 2.06 -9.63
C GLY A 74 7.90 2.66 -8.56
N PRO A 75 8.49 3.85 -8.82
CA PRO A 75 9.27 4.56 -7.83
C PRO A 75 8.39 5.12 -6.69
N MET A 76 8.98 5.38 -5.52
CA MET A 76 8.30 5.95 -4.36
C MET A 76 7.73 7.34 -4.66
N THR A 77 8.51 8.16 -5.34
CA THR A 77 8.13 9.52 -5.76
C THR A 77 8.69 9.81 -7.15
N ASP A 78 8.10 10.78 -7.84
CA ASP A 78 8.67 11.38 -9.04
C ASP A 78 9.77 12.39 -8.69
N GLU A 79 10.39 13.01 -9.70
CA GLU A 79 11.44 14.02 -9.53
C GLU A 79 10.99 15.28 -8.74
N SER A 80 9.68 15.50 -8.66
CA SER A 80 9.09 16.61 -7.89
C SER A 80 8.65 16.22 -6.46
N GLY A 81 8.94 14.97 -6.05
CA GLY A 81 8.54 14.43 -4.74
C GLY A 81 7.06 14.05 -4.64
N ARG A 82 6.34 13.94 -5.76
CA ARG A 82 4.93 13.52 -5.80
C ARG A 82 4.79 12.03 -6.12
N LEU A 83 3.62 11.47 -5.83
CA LEU A 83 3.33 10.09 -6.22
C LEU A 83 3.27 10.00 -7.75
N PRO A 84 4.05 9.09 -8.37
CA PRO A 84 4.06 8.93 -9.83
C PRO A 84 2.77 8.27 -10.33
N GLU A 85 2.37 8.60 -11.53
CA GLU A 85 1.32 7.86 -12.23
C GLU A 85 1.80 6.44 -12.54
N PRO A 86 0.94 5.41 -12.33
CA PRO A 86 1.28 4.06 -12.75
C PRO A 86 1.54 3.98 -14.26
N LYS A 87 2.69 3.42 -14.65
CA LYS A 87 3.03 3.21 -16.07
C LYS A 87 1.98 2.35 -16.74
N ASN A 88 1.61 2.70 -17.99
CA ASN A 88 0.63 2.00 -18.80
C ASN A 88 -0.79 1.97 -18.24
N GLN A 89 -1.08 2.73 -17.20
CA GLN A 89 -2.38 2.83 -16.55
C GLN A 89 -3.05 1.46 -16.31
N PRO A 90 -2.44 0.58 -15.48
CA PRO A 90 -2.97 -0.75 -15.21
C PRO A 90 -4.41 -0.70 -14.67
N GLY A 91 -5.20 -1.70 -14.99
CA GLY A 91 -6.55 -1.84 -14.45
C GLY A 91 -6.57 -2.16 -12.96
N LEU A 92 -7.75 -2.04 -12.36
CA LEU A 92 -7.94 -2.31 -10.92
C LEU A 92 -7.48 -3.72 -10.52
N GLU A 93 -7.78 -4.72 -11.33
CA GLU A 93 -7.40 -6.12 -11.08
C GLU A 93 -5.88 -6.28 -10.98
N GLU A 94 -5.12 -5.66 -11.89
CA GLU A 94 -3.66 -5.73 -11.87
C GLU A 94 -3.09 -5.04 -10.61
N LEU A 95 -3.61 -3.86 -10.24
CA LEU A 95 -3.19 -3.17 -9.02
C LEU A 95 -3.48 -4.02 -7.77
N LEU A 96 -4.66 -4.63 -7.67
CA LEU A 96 -5.01 -5.50 -6.55
C LEU A 96 -4.20 -6.80 -6.52
N THR A 97 -3.80 -7.33 -7.68
CA THR A 97 -2.90 -8.49 -7.76
C THR A 97 -1.54 -8.17 -7.16
N ARG A 98 -1.00 -6.97 -7.36
CA ARG A 98 0.25 -6.52 -6.72
C ARG A 98 0.11 -6.50 -5.19
N HIS A 99 -1.00 -5.98 -4.66
CA HIS A 99 -1.29 -6.02 -3.21
C HIS A 99 -1.37 -7.46 -2.68
N GLN A 100 -2.02 -8.36 -3.41
CA GLN A 100 -2.10 -9.77 -3.00
C GLN A 100 -0.72 -10.42 -2.97
N HIS A 101 0.14 -10.12 -3.94
CA HIS A 101 1.52 -10.60 -3.94
C HIS A 101 2.28 -10.13 -2.70
N VAL A 102 2.19 -8.83 -2.38
CA VAL A 102 2.84 -8.26 -1.18
C VAL A 102 2.41 -8.97 0.11
N VAL A 103 1.10 -9.20 0.29
CA VAL A 103 0.59 -9.88 1.50
C VAL A 103 1.05 -11.34 1.55
N ASN A 104 1.14 -12.03 0.41
CA ASN A 104 1.66 -13.39 0.35
C ASN A 104 3.15 -13.44 0.73
N GLU A 105 3.96 -12.49 0.26
CA GLU A 105 5.37 -12.36 0.63
C GLU A 105 5.52 -12.06 2.13
N LEU A 106 4.74 -11.11 2.66
CA LEU A 106 4.70 -10.82 4.09
C LEU A 106 4.33 -12.07 4.91
N LYS A 107 3.31 -12.82 4.48
CA LYS A 107 2.89 -14.05 5.14
C LYS A 107 4.04 -15.07 5.22
N SER A 108 4.78 -15.21 4.13
CA SER A 108 5.93 -16.12 4.06
C SER A 108 7.03 -15.71 5.04
N VAL A 109 7.35 -14.43 5.11
CA VAL A 109 8.32 -13.87 6.08
C VAL A 109 7.81 -14.04 7.51
N CYS A 110 6.56 -13.66 7.80
CA CYS A 110 5.99 -13.75 9.15
C CYS A 110 5.92 -15.19 9.69
N LYS A 111 5.86 -16.22 8.83
CA LYS A 111 5.91 -17.61 9.27
C LYS A 111 7.26 -18.01 9.89
N THR A 112 8.32 -17.33 9.53
CA THR A 112 9.68 -17.62 10.03
C THR A 112 10.07 -16.77 11.24
N LEU A 113 9.37 -15.65 11.50
CA LEU A 113 9.67 -14.74 12.60
C LEU A 113 9.26 -15.32 13.97
N THR A 114 10.15 -15.12 14.93
CA THR A 114 9.92 -15.34 16.37
C THR A 114 9.51 -14.04 17.06
N GLU A 115 9.08 -14.10 18.34
CA GLU A 115 8.83 -12.89 19.15
C GLU A 115 10.11 -12.04 19.30
N ASN A 116 11.28 -12.67 19.41
CA ASN A 116 12.55 -11.96 19.54
C ASN A 116 12.93 -11.20 18.27
N ASP A 117 12.62 -11.73 17.09
CA ASP A 117 12.91 -11.06 15.82
C ASP A 117 12.16 -9.74 15.67
N LEU A 118 11.01 -9.57 16.34
CA LEU A 118 10.26 -8.32 16.35
C LEU A 118 11.04 -7.13 16.93
N HIS A 119 12.08 -7.38 17.73
CA HIS A 119 12.94 -6.35 18.32
C HIS A 119 14.18 -6.04 17.46
N GLN A 120 14.45 -6.80 16.41
CA GLN A 120 15.55 -6.52 15.50
C GLN A 120 15.34 -5.16 14.82
N THR A 121 16.44 -4.41 14.69
CA THR A 121 16.46 -3.10 14.05
C THR A 121 16.89 -3.20 12.59
N LEU A 122 16.19 -2.45 11.74
CA LEU A 122 16.39 -2.35 10.29
C LEU A 122 16.70 -0.90 9.91
N SER A 123 17.46 -0.70 8.84
CA SER A 123 17.68 0.64 8.29
C SER A 123 16.40 1.19 7.66
N TYR A 124 16.03 2.43 8.02
CA TYR A 124 14.86 3.11 7.49
C TYR A 124 15.09 4.62 7.45
N GLU A 125 15.09 5.22 6.26
CA GLU A 125 15.16 6.68 6.00
C GLU A 125 16.29 7.41 6.76
N GLY A 126 17.47 6.80 6.84
CA GLY A 126 18.61 7.38 7.54
C GLY A 126 18.65 7.12 9.05
N ASP A 127 17.64 6.43 9.57
CA ASP A 127 17.51 6.03 10.97
C ASP A 127 17.26 4.51 11.08
N LYS A 128 16.78 4.05 12.22
CA LYS A 128 16.46 2.65 12.51
C LYS A 128 15.01 2.49 12.92
N ALA A 129 14.38 1.43 12.41
CA ALA A 129 13.07 0.98 12.86
C ALA A 129 13.13 -0.50 13.29
N THR A 130 12.20 -0.95 14.11
CA THR A 130 12.12 -2.37 14.48
C THR A 130 11.27 -3.15 13.46
N VAL A 131 11.49 -4.46 13.35
CA VAL A 131 10.63 -5.36 12.56
C VAL A 131 9.16 -5.20 12.97
N ARG A 132 8.89 -5.14 14.28
CA ARG A 132 7.54 -4.89 14.83
C ARG A 132 6.93 -3.60 14.28
N TRP A 133 7.69 -2.52 14.32
CA TRP A 133 7.23 -1.23 13.82
C TRP A 133 6.96 -1.28 12.32
N GLY A 134 7.83 -1.94 11.54
CA GLY A 134 7.65 -2.09 10.09
C GLY A 134 6.34 -2.79 9.72
N ILE A 135 6.01 -3.92 10.38
CA ILE A 135 4.75 -4.62 10.12
C ILE A 135 3.55 -3.78 10.57
N TRP A 136 3.64 -3.14 11.74
CA TRP A 136 2.60 -2.22 12.21
C TRP A 136 2.41 -1.04 11.26
N HIS A 137 3.52 -0.44 10.78
CA HIS A 137 3.49 0.69 9.85
C HIS A 137 2.79 0.34 8.54
N MET A 138 2.96 -0.86 7.98
CA MET A 138 2.22 -1.30 6.80
C MET A 138 0.70 -1.22 7.04
N ALA A 139 0.22 -1.66 8.20
CA ALA A 139 -1.21 -1.59 8.53
C ALA A 139 -1.70 -0.15 8.71
N ASP A 140 -0.95 0.69 9.43
CA ASP A 140 -1.28 2.09 9.70
C ASP A 140 -1.26 2.93 8.43
N HIS A 141 -0.21 2.83 7.63
CA HIS A 141 -0.04 3.50 6.34
C HIS A 141 -1.16 3.15 5.36
N ASN A 142 -1.53 1.88 5.30
CA ASN A 142 -2.66 1.43 4.47
C ASN A 142 -3.96 2.09 4.92
N ARG A 143 -4.24 2.14 6.24
CA ARG A 143 -5.43 2.81 6.81
C ARG A 143 -5.47 4.30 6.49
N TYR A 144 -4.34 4.97 6.60
CA TYR A 144 -4.21 6.39 6.25
C TYR A 144 -4.63 6.66 4.79
N HIS A 145 -4.13 5.87 3.85
CA HIS A 145 -4.47 6.05 2.43
C HIS A 145 -5.87 5.56 2.07
N GLN A 146 -6.44 4.59 2.79
CA GLN A 146 -7.85 4.24 2.63
C GLN A 146 -8.78 5.43 2.88
N ALA A 147 -8.48 6.28 3.86
CA ALA A 147 -9.25 7.50 4.12
C ALA A 147 -9.18 8.49 2.94
N HIS A 148 -8.04 8.63 2.29
CA HIS A 148 -7.90 9.44 1.07
C HIS A 148 -8.73 8.88 -0.08
N ILE A 149 -8.70 7.56 -0.31
CA ILE A 149 -9.52 6.89 -1.35
C ILE A 149 -11.01 7.06 -1.07
N GLU A 150 -11.45 6.95 0.17
CA GLU A 150 -12.85 7.21 0.55
C GLU A 150 -13.27 8.65 0.27
N THR A 151 -12.37 9.62 0.45
CA THR A 151 -12.61 11.03 0.11
C THR A 151 -12.80 11.19 -1.40
N LEU A 152 -11.92 10.63 -2.22
CA LEU A 152 -12.06 10.62 -3.69
C LEU A 152 -13.39 10.04 -4.14
N LYS A 153 -13.83 8.91 -3.56
CA LYS A 153 -15.13 8.31 -3.87
C LYS A 153 -16.31 9.22 -3.54
N LYS A 154 -16.23 9.98 -2.47
CA LYS A 154 -17.30 10.93 -2.09
C LYS A 154 -17.36 12.09 -3.08
N GLU A 155 -16.22 12.67 -3.45
CA GLU A 155 -16.12 13.75 -4.43
C GLU A 155 -16.71 13.31 -5.78
N TRP A 156 -16.27 12.16 -6.28
CA TRP A 156 -16.76 11.58 -7.52
C TRP A 156 -18.29 11.45 -7.54
N LYS A 157 -18.89 10.93 -6.47
CA LYS A 157 -20.35 10.82 -6.35
C LYS A 157 -21.05 12.17 -6.36
N GLN A 158 -20.46 13.19 -5.72
CA GLN A 158 -21.03 14.55 -5.70
C GLN A 158 -20.99 15.20 -7.08
N ASP A 159 -19.92 15.01 -7.84
CA ASP A 159 -19.76 15.56 -9.18
C ASP A 159 -20.73 14.92 -10.18
N ILE A 160 -21.01 13.63 -10.07
CA ILE A 160 -22.06 12.96 -10.85
C ILE A 160 -23.44 13.60 -10.57
N ILE A 161 -23.77 13.85 -9.32
CA ILE A 161 -25.06 14.44 -8.93
C ILE A 161 -25.19 15.88 -9.45
N LYS A 162 -24.13 16.68 -9.39
CA LYS A 162 -24.13 18.06 -9.90
C LYS A 162 -24.29 18.13 -11.42
N ASN A 163 -23.64 17.21 -12.16
CA ASN A 163 -23.68 17.18 -13.62
C ASN A 163 -24.98 16.55 -14.18
N ALA A 164 -25.79 15.90 -13.33
CA ALA A 164 -27.09 15.31 -13.71
C ALA A 164 -28.28 16.29 -13.50
N ARG A 165 -28.03 17.50 -13.02
CA ARG A 165 -29.01 18.59 -12.85
C ARG A 165 -28.86 19.66 -13.91
#